data_8fe905bcf51795053a40463c0f95bc75
#
_entry.id   8fe905bcf51795053a40463c0f95bc75
#
_cell.length_a   1.000
_cell.length_b   1.000
_cell.length_c   1.000
_cell.angle_alpha   90.00
_cell.angle_beta   90.00
_cell.angle_gamma   90.00
#
_symmetry.space_group_name_H-M   'P 1'
#
loop_
_entity.id
_entity.type
_entity.pdbx_description
1 polymer ?
#
loop_
_entity_poly.entity_id
_entity_poly.type
_entity_poly.pdbx_seq_one_letter_code
_entity_poly.pdbx_strand_id
1 'polypeptide(L)'
;KIVPYRYQVYLDEANIEVDYAPSHQSAVYSLTFEKDGPAYLVFNSRNGELKCDGNTVSGFQYVDKKTKVYLYAETDKTPEKSGVLASGTVKYGKSSVEGKDAALTLAFSGQKEIGVRYGISFISTEQARKNLEREINSYDVSAIARIGRNEWNDALGKIQVSGGSENDKTVFYTSLYRCYERPVNLS
;
A
#
# COMPACT_ATOMS: atom_id res chain seq x y z
N LYS A 1 13.00 2.26 9.20
CA LYS A 1 12.60 1.25 10.20
C LYS A 1 11.76 0.18 9.52
N ILE A 2 12.03 -1.11 9.78
CA ILE A 2 11.27 -2.23 9.21
C ILE A 2 10.84 -3.14 10.36
N VAL A 3 9.52 -3.30 10.50
CA VAL A 3 8.88 -4.27 11.42
C VAL A 3 7.67 -4.88 10.72
N PRO A 4 7.13 -6.03 11.17
CA PRO A 4 6.04 -6.72 10.46
C PRO A 4 4.79 -5.88 10.21
N TYR A 5 4.56 -4.89 11.03
CA TYR A 5 3.35 -4.04 11.03
C TYR A 5 3.60 -2.59 10.61
N ARG A 6 4.86 -2.20 10.25
CA ARG A 6 5.19 -0.84 9.80
C ARG A 6 6.50 -0.81 9.03
N TYR A 7 6.53 -0.07 7.93
CA TYR A 7 7.72 0.22 7.14
C TYR A 7 7.90 1.73 7.01
N GLN A 8 9.07 2.23 7.43
CA GLN A 8 9.44 3.64 7.30
C GLN A 8 10.75 3.74 6.53
N VAL A 9 10.77 4.52 5.47
CA VAL A 9 11.94 4.75 4.63
C VAL A 9 11.98 6.19 4.15
N TYR A 10 13.18 6.71 4.04
CA TYR A 10 13.45 7.97 3.37
C TYR A 10 14.05 7.67 1.99
N LEU A 11 13.48 8.28 0.96
CA LEU A 11 13.93 8.15 -0.42
C LEU A 11 14.81 9.36 -0.75
N ASP A 12 16.13 9.22 -0.56
CA ASP A 12 17.12 10.30 -0.68
C ASP A 12 17.06 11.04 -2.02
N GLU A 13 16.94 10.30 -3.13
CA GLU A 13 16.90 10.90 -4.47
C GLU A 13 15.66 11.78 -4.70
N ALA A 14 14.53 11.39 -4.12
CA ALA A 14 13.26 12.09 -4.26
C ALA A 14 13.01 13.09 -3.13
N ASN A 15 13.70 12.96 -1.98
CA ASN A 15 13.47 13.67 -0.71
C ASN A 15 12.02 13.45 -0.22
N ILE A 16 11.65 12.18 -0.14
CA ILE A 16 10.32 11.79 0.30
C ILE A 16 10.46 10.83 1.48
N GLU A 17 9.82 11.14 2.59
CA GLU A 17 9.59 10.20 3.67
C GLU A 17 8.36 9.38 3.36
N VAL A 18 8.47 8.06 3.46
CA VAL A 18 7.37 7.11 3.28
C VAL A 18 7.15 6.36 4.57
N ASP A 19 5.96 6.43 5.09
CA ASP A 19 5.47 5.63 6.22
C ASP A 19 4.33 4.74 5.75
N TYR A 20 4.39 3.45 6.10
CA TYR A 20 3.48 2.42 5.59
C TYR A 20 3.06 1.48 6.69
N ALA A 21 1.77 1.17 6.75
CA ALA A 21 1.23 0.11 7.61
C ALA A 21 0.28 -0.80 6.83
N PRO A 22 0.54 -2.13 6.83
CA PRO A 22 -0.35 -3.11 6.23
C PRO A 22 -1.48 -3.53 7.18
N SER A 23 -2.57 -4.01 6.59
CA SER A 23 -3.60 -4.84 7.19
C SER A 23 -3.69 -6.17 6.44
N HIS A 24 -4.83 -6.89 6.48
CA HIS A 24 -4.95 -8.20 5.85
C HIS A 24 -4.98 -8.12 4.31
N GLN A 25 -5.87 -7.30 3.77
CA GLN A 25 -6.05 -7.11 2.31
C GLN A 25 -5.96 -5.64 1.92
N SER A 26 -5.48 -4.81 2.83
CA SER A 26 -5.44 -3.36 2.69
C SER A 26 -4.16 -2.79 3.28
N ALA A 27 -3.84 -1.56 2.94
CA ALA A 27 -2.75 -0.85 3.57
C ALA A 27 -2.93 0.67 3.47
N VAL A 28 -2.17 1.40 4.29
CA VAL A 28 -2.13 2.85 4.32
C VAL A 28 -0.69 3.35 4.21
N TYR A 29 -0.51 4.43 3.46
CA TYR A 29 0.72 5.20 3.36
C TYR A 29 0.51 6.63 3.84
N SER A 30 1.53 7.20 4.46
CA SER A 30 1.76 8.65 4.54
C SER A 30 3.04 8.97 3.77
N LEU A 31 2.98 9.95 2.88
CA LEU A 31 4.06 10.38 2.02
C LEU A 31 4.35 11.84 2.32
N THR A 32 5.53 12.16 2.86
CA THR A 32 5.94 13.53 3.16
C THR A 32 6.98 13.98 2.14
N PHE A 33 6.66 15.05 1.42
CA PHE A 33 7.50 15.65 0.36
C PHE A 33 8.27 16.84 0.92
N GLU A 34 9.56 16.72 1.07
CA GLU A 34 10.39 17.81 1.64
C GLU A 34 10.67 18.92 0.63
N LYS A 35 10.79 18.57 -0.67
CA LYS A 35 11.01 19.58 -1.73
C LYS A 35 9.73 20.38 -1.99
N ASP A 36 9.92 21.66 -2.28
CA ASP A 36 8.87 22.50 -2.83
C ASP A 36 8.57 22.12 -4.27
N GLY A 37 7.30 22.21 -4.65
CA GLY A 37 6.86 21.89 -5.99
C GLY A 37 5.67 20.94 -6.00
N PRO A 38 5.26 20.46 -7.19
CA PRO A 38 4.18 19.51 -7.31
C PRO A 38 4.62 18.11 -6.86
N ALA A 39 3.78 17.46 -6.06
CA ALA A 39 3.93 16.06 -5.70
C ALA A 39 3.27 15.18 -6.75
N TYR A 40 3.88 14.06 -7.06
CA TYR A 40 3.35 13.10 -8.04
C TYR A 40 3.24 11.72 -7.43
N LEU A 41 2.06 11.09 -7.62
CA LEU A 41 1.87 9.67 -7.34
C LEU A 41 1.69 8.94 -8.67
N VAL A 42 2.38 7.82 -8.84
CA VAL A 42 2.27 6.98 -10.03
C VAL A 42 1.78 5.60 -9.63
N PHE A 43 0.64 5.22 -10.16
CA PHE A 43 0.11 3.87 -10.06
C PHE A 43 0.47 3.10 -11.32
N ASN A 44 1.15 1.97 -11.14
CA ASN A 44 1.55 1.10 -12.24
C ASN A 44 0.78 -0.21 -12.20
N SER A 45 0.38 -0.70 -13.36
CA SER A 45 -0.21 -2.02 -13.55
C SER A 45 0.46 -2.74 -14.71
N ARG A 46 0.89 -3.96 -14.48
CA ARG A 46 1.43 -4.83 -15.55
C ARG A 46 0.31 -5.69 -16.12
N ASN A 47 0.11 -5.59 -17.45
CA ASN A 47 -0.99 -6.28 -18.15
C ASN A 47 -2.34 -6.05 -17.44
N GLY A 48 -2.77 -4.81 -17.33
CA GLY A 48 -3.97 -4.47 -16.60
C GLY A 48 -4.57 -3.15 -17.01
N GLU A 49 -5.49 -2.68 -16.21
CA GLU A 49 -6.21 -1.43 -16.39
C GLU A 49 -6.17 -0.63 -15.09
N LEU A 50 -6.03 0.70 -15.22
CA LEU A 50 -6.18 1.66 -14.13
C LEU A 50 -7.14 2.77 -14.57
N LYS A 51 -8.00 3.18 -13.65
CA LYS A 51 -8.94 4.29 -13.79
C LYS A 51 -8.83 5.22 -12.60
N CYS A 52 -8.94 6.53 -12.84
CA CYS A 52 -9.00 7.56 -11.81
C CYS A 52 -10.34 8.28 -11.89
N ASP A 53 -10.96 8.48 -10.73
CA ASP A 53 -12.15 9.30 -10.55
C ASP A 53 -11.98 10.14 -9.27
N GLY A 54 -11.79 11.45 -9.46
CA GLY A 54 -11.46 12.34 -8.35
C GLY A 54 -10.19 11.91 -7.62
N ASN A 55 -10.33 11.57 -6.36
CA ASN A 55 -9.25 11.09 -5.48
C ASN A 55 -9.17 9.54 -5.40
N THR A 56 -9.91 8.81 -6.22
CA THR A 56 -9.89 7.35 -6.26
C THR A 56 -9.15 6.81 -7.46
N VAL A 57 -8.42 5.72 -7.27
CA VAL A 57 -7.79 4.94 -8.33
C VAL A 57 -8.26 3.50 -8.21
N SER A 58 -8.77 2.95 -9.29
CA SER A 58 -9.22 1.56 -9.33
C SER A 58 -8.72 0.85 -10.57
N GLY A 59 -8.71 -0.47 -10.54
CA GLY A 59 -8.30 -1.24 -11.69
C GLY A 59 -7.92 -2.67 -11.34
N PHE A 60 -7.15 -3.28 -12.20
CA PHE A 60 -6.65 -4.64 -12.01
C PHE A 60 -5.30 -4.86 -12.69
N GLN A 61 -4.62 -5.90 -12.25
CA GLN A 61 -3.42 -6.42 -12.86
C GLN A 61 -3.54 -7.94 -13.02
N TYR A 62 -3.06 -8.48 -14.12
CA TYR A 62 -2.85 -9.92 -14.24
C TYR A 62 -1.54 -10.32 -13.54
N VAL A 63 -1.63 -11.21 -12.55
CA VAL A 63 -0.46 -11.81 -11.88
C VAL A 63 0.06 -13.03 -12.62
N ASP A 64 -0.81 -13.69 -13.38
CA ASP A 64 -0.50 -14.75 -14.34
C ASP A 64 -1.46 -14.66 -15.54
N LYS A 65 -1.51 -15.69 -16.40
CA LYS A 65 -2.37 -15.69 -17.59
C LYS A 65 -3.88 -15.67 -17.32
N LYS A 66 -4.32 -15.98 -16.09
CA LYS A 66 -5.75 -16.16 -15.75
C LYS A 66 -6.16 -15.40 -14.49
N THR A 67 -5.24 -15.17 -13.57
CA THR A 67 -5.55 -14.60 -12.25
C THR A 67 -5.39 -13.09 -12.27
N LYS A 68 -6.44 -12.39 -11.88
CA LYS A 68 -6.43 -10.94 -11.68
C LYS A 68 -6.32 -10.60 -10.20
N VAL A 69 -5.56 -9.57 -9.90
CA VAL A 69 -5.64 -8.83 -8.63
C VAL A 69 -6.27 -7.48 -8.93
N TYR A 70 -7.35 -7.19 -8.25
CA TYR A 70 -8.08 -5.92 -8.33
C TYR A 70 -7.58 -4.98 -7.25
N LEU A 71 -7.51 -3.70 -7.59
CA LEU A 71 -7.11 -2.60 -6.72
C LEU A 71 -8.25 -1.60 -6.59
N TYR A 72 -8.44 -1.09 -5.38
CA TYR A 72 -9.17 0.14 -5.11
C TYR A 72 -8.35 0.97 -4.13
N ALA A 73 -8.00 2.19 -4.51
CA ALA A 73 -7.18 3.09 -3.71
C ALA A 73 -7.82 4.48 -3.62
N GLU A 74 -7.54 5.17 -2.53
CA GLU A 74 -7.99 6.53 -2.28
C GLU A 74 -6.84 7.39 -1.75
N THR A 75 -6.82 8.66 -2.16
CA THR A 75 -5.95 9.66 -1.56
C THR A 75 -6.74 10.60 -0.65
N ASP A 76 -6.13 11.08 0.44
CA ASP A 76 -6.75 12.03 1.37
C ASP A 76 -6.90 13.45 0.78
N LYS A 77 -6.18 13.72 -0.31
CA LYS A 77 -6.24 14.95 -1.09
C LYS A 77 -6.77 14.65 -2.49
N THR A 78 -7.52 15.58 -3.06
CA THR A 78 -7.92 15.50 -4.46
C THR A 78 -6.77 15.95 -5.34
N PRO A 79 -6.33 15.16 -6.34
CA PRO A 79 -5.31 15.58 -7.28
C PRO A 79 -5.81 16.75 -8.14
N GLU A 80 -4.93 17.69 -8.42
CA GLU A 80 -5.24 18.81 -9.34
C GLU A 80 -5.40 18.30 -10.78
N LYS A 81 -4.58 17.31 -11.16
CA LYS A 81 -4.58 16.71 -12.49
C LYS A 81 -4.32 15.22 -12.41
N SER A 82 -4.97 14.49 -13.28
CA SER A 82 -4.64 13.10 -13.58
C SER A 82 -4.16 12.97 -15.02
N GLY A 83 -3.33 11.98 -15.29
CA GLY A 83 -2.80 11.72 -16.61
C GLY A 83 -2.25 10.31 -16.74
N VAL A 84 -1.89 9.96 -17.96
CA VAL A 84 -1.28 8.68 -18.31
C VAL A 84 0.19 8.90 -18.62
N LEU A 85 1.06 8.14 -17.97
CA LEU A 85 2.49 8.13 -18.27
C LEU A 85 2.74 7.16 -19.43
N ALA A 86 3.22 7.68 -20.53
CA ALA A 86 3.56 6.88 -21.72
C ALA A 86 4.90 7.34 -22.29
N SER A 87 5.84 6.42 -22.45
CA SER A 87 7.18 6.71 -23.00
C SER A 87 7.90 7.87 -22.28
N GLY A 88 7.80 7.90 -20.95
CA GLY A 88 8.44 8.94 -20.12
C GLY A 88 7.74 10.30 -20.11
N THR A 89 6.59 10.43 -20.77
CA THR A 89 5.83 11.69 -20.85
C THR A 89 4.43 11.52 -20.27
N VAL A 90 4.00 12.45 -19.42
CA VAL A 90 2.63 12.47 -18.88
C VAL A 90 1.68 13.18 -19.84
N LYS A 91 0.62 12.48 -20.25
CA LYS A 91 -0.50 13.03 -21.02
C LYS A 91 -1.66 13.30 -20.06
N TYR A 92 -1.80 14.55 -19.63
CA TYR A 92 -2.88 14.99 -18.75
C TYR A 92 -4.24 14.96 -19.45
N GLY A 93 -5.33 14.95 -18.63
CA GLY A 93 -6.70 14.90 -19.10
C GLY A 93 -7.18 13.50 -19.51
N LYS A 94 -6.36 12.47 -19.25
CA LYS A 94 -6.76 11.07 -19.36
C LYS A 94 -6.92 10.48 -17.96
N SER A 95 -8.06 9.85 -17.72
CA SER A 95 -8.44 9.24 -16.45
C SER A 95 -8.37 7.70 -16.46
N SER A 96 -7.99 7.09 -17.59
CA SER A 96 -7.88 5.64 -17.71
C SER A 96 -6.73 5.24 -18.62
N VAL A 97 -6.14 4.11 -18.32
CA VAL A 97 -5.08 3.48 -19.12
C VAL A 97 -5.19 1.96 -19.00
N GLU A 98 -5.00 1.27 -20.12
CA GLU A 98 -4.95 -0.18 -20.20
C GLU A 98 -3.73 -0.60 -21.02
N GLY A 99 -3.15 -1.74 -20.71
CA GLY A 99 -2.07 -2.33 -21.48
C GLY A 99 -1.04 -3.07 -20.65
N LYS A 100 0.07 -3.40 -21.34
CA LYS A 100 1.17 -4.18 -20.75
C LYS A 100 1.89 -3.42 -19.64
N ASP A 101 2.04 -2.11 -19.79
CA ASP A 101 2.71 -1.23 -18.85
C ASP A 101 1.82 0.01 -18.61
N ALA A 102 0.64 -0.22 -18.03
CA ALA A 102 -0.31 0.83 -17.71
C ALA A 102 0.19 1.67 -16.53
N ALA A 103 0.33 2.97 -16.71
CA ALA A 103 0.77 3.87 -15.66
C ALA A 103 -0.13 5.12 -15.59
N LEU A 104 -0.75 5.36 -14.45
CA LEU A 104 -1.59 6.49 -14.14
C LEU A 104 -0.86 7.41 -13.17
N THR A 105 -0.84 8.71 -13.48
CA THR A 105 -0.17 9.73 -12.65
C THR A 105 -1.21 10.67 -12.06
N LEU A 106 -1.12 10.93 -10.77
CA LEU A 106 -1.84 11.96 -10.05
C LEU A 106 -0.88 13.07 -9.67
N ALA A 107 -1.23 14.31 -9.94
CA ALA A 107 -0.44 15.50 -9.59
C ALA A 107 -1.14 16.33 -8.53
N PHE A 108 -0.40 16.73 -7.51
CA PHE A 108 -0.86 17.53 -6.38
C PHE A 108 0.00 18.77 -6.25
N SER A 109 -0.59 19.95 -6.28
CA SER A 109 0.13 21.22 -6.10
C SER A 109 0.06 21.66 -4.64
N GLY A 110 1.22 22.11 -4.10
CA GLY A 110 1.30 22.70 -2.76
C GLY A 110 1.06 21.73 -1.61
N GLN A 111 1.01 20.42 -1.86
CA GLN A 111 0.82 19.42 -0.81
C GLN A 111 2.19 18.91 -0.34
N LYS A 112 2.43 19.04 0.96
CA LYS A 112 3.63 18.49 1.61
C LYS A 112 3.42 17.08 2.15
N GLU A 113 2.18 16.71 2.38
CA GLU A 113 1.81 15.40 2.89
C GLU A 113 0.60 14.86 2.12
N ILE A 114 0.68 13.62 1.71
CA ILE A 114 -0.39 12.90 1.01
C ILE A 114 -0.56 11.53 1.66
N GLY A 115 -1.77 11.29 2.16
CA GLY A 115 -2.20 9.98 2.62
C GLY A 115 -2.75 9.16 1.45
N VAL A 116 -2.37 7.88 1.38
CA VAL A 116 -2.90 6.92 0.42
C VAL A 116 -3.34 5.68 1.18
N ARG A 117 -4.57 5.22 0.95
CA ARG A 117 -5.03 3.92 1.44
C ARG A 117 -5.54 3.08 0.29
N TYR A 118 -5.36 1.78 0.35
CA TYR A 118 -5.81 0.88 -0.71
C TYR A 118 -6.24 -0.48 -0.18
N GLY A 119 -7.12 -1.11 -0.92
CA GLY A 119 -7.51 -2.50 -0.75
C GLY A 119 -7.27 -3.29 -2.03
N ILE A 120 -7.02 -4.58 -1.87
CA ILE A 120 -6.89 -5.53 -2.96
C ILE A 120 -7.90 -6.66 -2.83
N SER A 121 -8.20 -7.31 -3.96
CA SER A 121 -9.02 -8.51 -4.00
C SER A 121 -8.71 -9.35 -5.24
N PHE A 122 -8.87 -10.65 -5.13
CA PHE A 122 -8.84 -11.56 -6.29
C PHE A 122 -10.23 -11.75 -6.92
N ILE A 123 -11.27 -11.12 -6.37
CA ILE A 123 -12.67 -11.29 -6.79
C ILE A 123 -13.10 -10.15 -7.72
N SER A 124 -13.00 -8.89 -7.24
CA SER A 124 -13.44 -7.71 -7.98
C SER A 124 -12.92 -6.41 -7.35
N THR A 125 -12.98 -5.31 -8.10
CA THR A 125 -12.70 -3.96 -7.59
C THR A 125 -13.66 -3.56 -6.47
N GLU A 126 -14.93 -3.96 -6.56
CA GLU A 126 -15.92 -3.70 -5.51
C GLU A 126 -15.56 -4.45 -4.21
N GLN A 127 -15.05 -5.68 -4.31
CA GLN A 127 -14.58 -6.41 -3.14
C GLN A 127 -13.29 -5.77 -2.57
N ALA A 128 -12.38 -5.29 -3.42
CA ALA A 128 -11.21 -4.53 -2.97
C ALA A 128 -11.61 -3.28 -2.18
N ARG A 129 -12.63 -2.54 -2.64
CA ARG A 129 -13.21 -1.41 -1.93
C ARG A 129 -13.79 -1.80 -0.57
N LYS A 130 -14.59 -2.88 -0.51
CA LYS A 130 -15.15 -3.38 0.76
C LYS A 130 -14.07 -3.84 1.74
N ASN A 131 -13.00 -4.46 1.26
CA ASN A 131 -11.86 -4.84 2.08
C ASN A 131 -11.21 -3.59 2.71
N LEU A 132 -10.98 -2.55 1.89
CA LEU A 132 -10.43 -1.28 2.38
C LEU A 132 -11.33 -0.64 3.45
N GLU A 133 -12.62 -0.50 3.18
CA GLU A 133 -13.58 0.13 4.09
C GLU A 133 -13.71 -0.63 5.42
N ARG A 134 -13.61 -1.96 5.39
CA ARG A 134 -13.66 -2.82 6.58
C ARG A 134 -12.40 -2.69 7.43
N GLU A 135 -11.22 -2.58 6.81
CA GLU A 135 -9.94 -2.73 7.49
C GLU A 135 -9.30 -1.39 7.85
N ILE A 136 -9.44 -0.39 6.99
CA ILE A 136 -8.76 0.90 7.13
C ILE A 136 -9.73 2.04 6.86
N ASN A 137 -10.17 2.69 7.92
CA ASN A 137 -11.14 3.80 7.87
C ASN A 137 -10.49 5.19 8.05
N SER A 138 -9.18 5.25 8.17
CA SER A 138 -8.42 6.50 8.34
C SER A 138 -7.08 6.47 7.62
N TYR A 139 -6.44 7.63 7.49
CA TYR A 139 -5.09 7.77 6.95
C TYR A 139 -4.01 7.78 8.05
N ASP A 140 -4.37 7.48 9.29
CA ASP A 140 -3.42 7.39 10.42
C ASP A 140 -2.63 6.08 10.37
N VAL A 141 -1.44 6.14 9.78
CA VAL A 141 -0.51 5.00 9.70
C VAL A 141 -0.16 4.46 11.08
N SER A 142 -0.03 5.32 12.09
CA SER A 142 0.34 4.90 13.44
C SER A 142 -0.78 4.12 14.13
N ALA A 143 -2.05 4.47 13.87
CA ALA A 143 -3.20 3.73 14.37
C ALA A 143 -3.26 2.32 13.78
N ILE A 144 -3.08 2.19 12.46
CA ILE A 144 -3.07 0.88 11.77
C ILE A 144 -1.87 0.05 12.20
N ALA A 145 -0.68 0.64 12.28
CA ALA A 145 0.52 -0.04 12.78
C ALA A 145 0.35 -0.57 14.21
N ARG A 146 -0.37 0.15 15.07
CA ARG A 146 -0.68 -0.30 16.44
C ARG A 146 -1.60 -1.53 16.44
N ILE A 147 -2.61 -1.56 15.57
CA ILE A 147 -3.48 -2.73 15.40
C ILE A 147 -2.65 -3.93 14.96
N GLY A 148 -1.86 -3.80 13.89
CA GLY A 148 -1.01 -4.87 13.38
C GLY A 148 0.03 -5.34 14.42
N ARG A 149 0.58 -4.43 15.23
CA ARG A 149 1.47 -4.81 16.34
C ARG A 149 0.76 -5.70 17.37
N ASN A 150 -0.46 -5.36 17.74
CA ASN A 150 -1.23 -6.14 18.70
C ASN A 150 -1.55 -7.53 18.13
N GLU A 151 -1.98 -7.63 16.88
CA GLU A 151 -2.24 -8.91 16.21
C GLU A 151 -0.98 -9.81 16.18
N TRP A 152 0.18 -9.22 15.85
CA TRP A 152 1.45 -9.96 15.89
C TRP A 152 1.85 -10.39 17.30
N ASN A 153 1.64 -9.54 18.31
CA ASN A 153 1.90 -9.89 19.71
C ASN A 153 0.98 -11.03 20.18
N ASP A 154 -0.30 -10.99 19.79
CA ASP A 154 -1.26 -12.04 20.12
C ASP A 154 -0.91 -13.36 19.43
N ALA A 155 -0.50 -13.32 18.16
CA ALA A 155 -0.11 -14.50 17.39
C ALA A 155 1.18 -15.15 17.95
N LEU A 156 2.23 -14.36 18.15
CA LEU A 156 3.51 -14.84 18.66
C LEU A 156 3.46 -15.18 20.14
N GLY A 157 2.65 -14.47 20.92
CA GLY A 157 2.46 -14.68 22.35
C GLY A 157 1.73 -15.96 22.74
N LYS A 158 1.17 -16.70 21.76
CA LYS A 158 0.59 -18.04 22.00
C LYS A 158 1.61 -19.06 22.49
N ILE A 159 2.89 -18.85 22.19
CA ILE A 159 3.99 -19.66 22.70
C ILE A 159 4.89 -18.74 23.50
N GLN A 160 4.93 -18.96 24.81
CA GLN A 160 5.79 -18.20 25.72
C GLN A 160 6.98 -19.06 26.13
N VAL A 161 8.19 -18.54 25.94
CA VAL A 161 9.43 -19.22 26.32
C VAL A 161 10.07 -18.51 27.51
N SER A 162 10.60 -19.29 28.45
CA SER A 162 11.33 -18.81 29.61
C SER A 162 12.74 -19.41 29.65
N GLY A 163 13.68 -18.73 30.30
CA GLY A 163 15.11 -19.12 30.28
C GLY A 163 15.81 -18.72 28.99
N GLY A 164 17.06 -19.15 28.83
CA GLY A 164 17.91 -18.76 27.72
C GLY A 164 18.36 -17.29 27.76
N SER A 165 19.19 -16.89 26.80
CA SER A 165 19.60 -15.51 26.61
C SER A 165 18.53 -14.72 25.81
N GLU A 166 18.59 -13.39 25.83
CA GLU A 166 17.74 -12.56 24.97
C GLU A 166 17.96 -12.84 23.47
N ASN A 167 19.19 -13.24 23.11
CA ASN A 167 19.49 -13.65 21.74
C ASN A 167 18.76 -14.95 21.36
N ASP A 168 18.72 -15.95 22.25
CA ASP A 168 17.98 -17.20 22.01
C ASP A 168 16.49 -16.94 21.84
N LYS A 169 15.92 -16.07 22.66
CA LYS A 169 14.51 -15.64 22.52
C LYS A 169 14.27 -14.91 21.21
N THR A 170 15.19 -14.03 20.79
CA THR A 170 15.11 -13.32 19.51
C THR A 170 15.13 -14.31 18.34
N VAL A 171 16.00 -15.28 18.35
CA VAL A 171 16.07 -16.34 17.34
C VAL A 171 14.77 -17.16 17.32
N PHE A 172 14.27 -17.55 18.49
CA PHE A 172 13.02 -18.30 18.61
C PHE A 172 11.83 -17.54 17.99
N TYR A 173 11.59 -16.31 18.45
CA TYR A 173 10.43 -15.52 17.96
C TYR A 173 10.59 -15.10 16.50
N THR A 174 11.79 -14.88 16.01
CA THR A 174 12.04 -14.64 14.58
C THR A 174 11.70 -15.88 13.74
N SER A 175 12.06 -17.07 14.22
CA SER A 175 11.72 -18.33 13.55
C SER A 175 10.23 -18.57 13.58
N LEU A 176 9.58 -18.35 14.71
CA LEU A 176 8.12 -18.45 14.83
C LEU A 176 7.40 -17.47 13.89
N TYR A 177 7.85 -16.19 13.81
CA TYR A 177 7.31 -15.22 12.87
C TYR A 177 7.37 -15.73 11.43
N ARG A 178 8.50 -16.33 11.01
CA ARG A 178 8.66 -16.88 9.66
C ARG A 178 7.71 -18.06 9.36
N CYS A 179 7.26 -18.79 10.37
CA CYS A 179 6.26 -19.86 10.20
C CYS A 179 4.89 -19.32 9.78
N TYR A 180 4.59 -18.04 10.06
CA TYR A 180 3.35 -17.37 9.63
C TYR A 180 3.39 -16.83 8.20
N GLU A 181 4.53 -16.93 7.49
CA GLU A 181 4.64 -16.46 6.10
C GLU A 181 3.68 -17.20 5.16
N ARG A 182 3.26 -18.41 5.51
CA ARG A 182 2.28 -19.22 4.79
C ARG A 182 1.41 -20.02 5.76
N PRO A 183 0.16 -20.33 5.39
CA PRO A 183 -0.56 -20.09 4.14
C PRO A 183 -1.02 -18.63 3.96
N VAL A 184 -1.20 -18.22 2.70
CA VAL A 184 -1.73 -16.89 2.33
C VAL A 184 -3.24 -16.99 2.14
N ASN A 185 -3.99 -16.05 2.72
CA ASN A 185 -5.42 -15.90 2.46
C ASN A 185 -5.62 -15.16 1.12
N LEU A 186 -6.33 -15.80 0.20
CA LEU A 186 -6.64 -15.26 -1.13
C LEU A 186 -8.13 -14.87 -1.30
N SER A 187 -8.92 -14.95 -0.21
CA SER A 187 -10.35 -14.61 -0.24
C SER A 187 -10.64 -13.12 -0.15
#